data_c0d21ca00ce553c8cb73785eac67dee6
#
_entry.id   c0d21ca00ce553c8cb73785eac67dee6
#
_cell.length_a   1.000
_cell.length_b   1.000
_cell.length_c   1.000
_cell.angle_alpha   90.00
_cell.angle_beta   90.00
_cell.angle_gamma   90.00
#
_symmetry.space_group_name_H-M   'P 1'
#
loop_
_entity.id
_entity.type
_entity.pdbx_description
1 polymer ?
#
loop_
_entity_poly.entity_id
_entity_poly.type
_entity_poly.pdbx_seq_one_letter_code
_entity_poly.pdbx_strand_id
1 'polypeptide(L)'
;MPYPNADLSHFRQLREQAAKKKALQKELQALTRHSETLSAQADACKQARQAAEKEVSDLESGGALGLLYTIAGGKAARREAAQKDLKAAKAAYDQANWELAGAQASLHHTKRQLENLAGLDETFPAAREARRKALKAANLPQSRQLPLLEEILDRETALVQAIADLCAQCHTVLESAQNALRLAEKSQMIRDFSTVDLLQSAADQTVQHQQHLEAGLSALLAQAEEGRLRLEEAQDDLLSQDLPL
;
A
#
# COMPACT_ATOMS: atom_id res chain seq x y z
N MET A 1 -33.28 37.52 7.72
CA MET A 1 -31.92 37.14 7.36
C MET A 1 -31.97 36.10 6.26
N PRO A 2 -31.36 36.29 5.11
CA PRO A 2 -31.41 35.31 4.04
C PRO A 2 -30.62 34.06 4.48
N TYR A 3 -31.32 32.99 4.73
CA TYR A 3 -30.73 31.70 5.11
C TYR A 3 -30.27 30.89 3.89
N PRO A 4 -29.33 30.07 4.08
CA PRO A 4 -28.18 29.72 3.29
C PRO A 4 -28.42 28.49 2.42
N ASN A 5 -29.43 28.49 1.53
CA ASN A 5 -29.52 27.45 0.52
C ASN A 5 -28.37 27.58 -0.51
N ALA A 6 -27.80 28.76 -0.68
CA ALA A 6 -26.58 28.94 -1.47
C ALA A 6 -25.38 28.18 -0.86
N ASP A 7 -25.26 28.21 0.49
CA ASP A 7 -24.21 27.49 1.19
C ASP A 7 -24.38 25.97 1.16
N LEU A 8 -25.62 25.46 1.06
CA LEU A 8 -25.89 24.03 1.01
C LEU A 8 -25.46 23.39 -0.31
N SER A 9 -25.73 24.06 -1.43
CA SER A 9 -25.29 23.57 -2.74
C SER A 9 -23.77 23.54 -2.84
N HIS A 10 -23.12 24.57 -2.32
CA HIS A 10 -21.66 24.64 -2.22
C HIS A 10 -21.10 23.55 -1.29
N PHE A 11 -21.70 23.36 -0.12
CA PHE A 11 -21.31 22.29 0.79
C PHE A 11 -21.44 20.89 0.14
N ARG A 12 -22.54 20.61 -0.53
CA ARG A 12 -22.75 19.36 -1.26
C ARG A 12 -21.67 19.14 -2.34
N GLN A 13 -21.35 20.18 -3.09
CA GLN A 13 -20.30 20.13 -4.11
C GLN A 13 -18.92 19.84 -3.49
N LEU A 14 -18.56 20.52 -2.40
CA LEU A 14 -17.30 20.26 -1.69
C LEU A 14 -17.26 18.84 -1.11
N ARG A 15 -18.38 18.32 -0.62
CA ARG A 15 -18.50 16.94 -0.14
C ARG A 15 -18.24 15.93 -1.25
N GLU A 16 -18.82 16.11 -2.43
CA GLU A 16 -18.58 15.26 -3.60
C GLU A 16 -17.10 15.29 -4.01
N GLN A 17 -16.51 16.47 -4.02
CA GLN A 17 -15.07 16.61 -4.32
C GLN A 17 -14.19 15.94 -3.26
N ALA A 18 -14.56 16.02 -1.98
CA ALA A 18 -13.86 15.35 -0.89
C ALA A 18 -13.97 13.81 -1.01
N ALA A 19 -15.14 13.30 -1.34
CA ALA A 19 -15.33 11.87 -1.63
C ALA A 19 -14.48 11.40 -2.82
N LYS A 20 -14.45 12.19 -3.91
CA LYS A 20 -13.58 11.94 -5.05
C LYS A 20 -12.10 11.94 -4.66
N LYS A 21 -11.67 12.89 -3.83
CA LYS A 21 -10.28 12.95 -3.32
C LYS A 21 -9.92 11.70 -2.53
N LYS A 22 -10.79 11.23 -1.62
CA LYS A 22 -10.59 9.97 -0.87
C LYS A 22 -10.47 8.76 -1.81
N ALA A 23 -11.30 8.68 -2.85
CA ALA A 23 -11.23 7.61 -3.84
C ALA A 23 -9.90 7.62 -4.61
N LEU A 24 -9.46 8.79 -5.08
CA LEU A 24 -8.19 8.95 -5.76
C LEU A 24 -6.97 8.65 -4.86
N GLN A 25 -7.05 8.94 -3.56
CA GLN A 25 -6.00 8.57 -2.60
C GLN A 25 -5.87 7.04 -2.45
N LYS A 26 -6.99 6.32 -2.37
CA LYS A 26 -7.00 4.83 -2.35
C LYS A 26 -6.44 4.26 -3.66
N GLU A 27 -6.84 4.82 -4.79
CA GLU A 27 -6.33 4.44 -6.11
C GLU A 27 -4.82 4.68 -6.21
N LEU A 28 -4.35 5.83 -5.73
CA LEU A 28 -2.91 6.15 -5.71
C LEU A 28 -2.12 5.12 -4.91
N GLN A 29 -2.60 4.70 -3.74
CA GLN A 29 -1.95 3.67 -2.93
C GLN A 29 -1.90 2.32 -3.66
N ALA A 30 -3.01 1.91 -4.30
CA ALA A 30 -3.06 0.68 -5.08
C ALA A 30 -2.09 0.71 -6.27
N LEU A 31 -2.08 1.82 -7.02
CA LEU A 31 -1.18 2.02 -8.15
C LEU A 31 0.29 2.07 -7.72
N THR A 32 0.60 2.64 -6.56
CA THR A 32 1.98 2.67 -6.02
C THR A 32 2.46 1.25 -5.77
N ARG A 33 1.69 0.42 -5.04
CA ARG A 33 2.04 -0.98 -4.79
C ARG A 33 2.17 -1.79 -6.08
N HIS A 34 1.27 -1.55 -7.02
CA HIS A 34 1.32 -2.22 -8.33
C HIS A 34 2.58 -1.83 -9.12
N SER A 35 2.93 -0.55 -9.15
CA SER A 35 4.15 -0.05 -9.79
C SER A 35 5.43 -0.62 -9.15
N GLU A 36 5.47 -0.76 -7.82
CA GLU A 36 6.58 -1.42 -7.10
C GLU A 36 6.73 -2.89 -7.51
N THR A 37 5.60 -3.61 -7.59
CA THR A 37 5.60 -5.01 -8.04
C THR A 37 6.11 -5.15 -9.48
N LEU A 38 5.63 -4.30 -10.39
CA LEU A 38 6.07 -4.30 -11.78
C LEU A 38 7.54 -3.88 -11.93
N SER A 39 8.02 -2.96 -11.09
CA SER A 39 9.44 -2.59 -11.05
C SER A 39 10.32 -3.79 -10.67
N ALA A 40 9.95 -4.53 -9.63
CA ALA A 40 10.67 -5.74 -9.23
C ALA A 40 10.64 -6.82 -10.34
N GLN A 41 9.51 -6.97 -11.03
CA GLN A 41 9.38 -7.89 -12.16
C GLN A 41 10.26 -7.46 -13.35
N ALA A 42 10.30 -6.17 -13.69
CA ALA A 42 11.15 -5.64 -14.75
C ALA A 42 12.64 -5.85 -14.44
N ASP A 43 13.04 -5.66 -13.17
CA ASP A 43 14.41 -5.92 -12.73
C ASP A 43 14.77 -7.41 -12.82
N ALA A 44 13.86 -8.32 -12.46
CA ALA A 44 14.06 -9.76 -12.63
C ALA A 44 14.20 -10.15 -14.11
N CYS A 45 13.34 -9.62 -14.98
CA CYS A 45 13.43 -9.83 -16.42
C CYS A 45 14.73 -9.25 -17.02
N LYS A 46 15.20 -8.11 -16.51
CA LYS A 46 16.48 -7.51 -16.89
C LYS A 46 17.65 -8.45 -16.55
N GLN A 47 17.66 -8.99 -15.34
CA GLN A 47 18.70 -9.96 -14.92
C GLN A 47 18.65 -11.23 -15.75
N ALA A 48 17.47 -11.78 -16.03
CA ALA A 48 17.30 -12.95 -16.90
C ALA A 48 17.81 -12.69 -18.33
N ARG A 49 17.51 -11.51 -18.90
CA ARG A 49 18.06 -11.10 -20.20
C ARG A 49 19.57 -11.02 -20.19
N GLN A 50 20.17 -10.39 -19.16
CA GLN A 50 21.63 -10.26 -19.05
C GLN A 50 22.31 -11.64 -18.91
N ALA A 51 21.70 -12.57 -18.14
CA ALA A 51 22.19 -13.93 -18.02
C ALA A 51 22.17 -14.68 -19.35
N ALA A 52 21.05 -14.56 -20.10
CA ALA A 52 20.94 -15.16 -21.43
C ALA A 52 21.89 -14.54 -22.47
N GLU A 53 22.11 -13.22 -22.43
CA GLU A 53 23.10 -12.54 -23.27
C GLU A 53 24.51 -13.05 -23.00
N LYS A 54 24.86 -13.23 -21.72
CA LYS A 54 26.15 -13.77 -21.29
C LYS A 54 26.34 -15.23 -21.77
N GLU A 55 25.31 -16.08 -21.60
CA GLU A 55 25.38 -17.48 -22.07
C GLU A 55 25.64 -17.57 -23.59
N VAL A 56 24.94 -16.78 -24.38
CA VAL A 56 25.16 -16.72 -25.83
C VAL A 56 26.58 -16.26 -26.14
N SER A 57 27.06 -15.19 -25.48
CA SER A 57 28.41 -14.66 -25.65
C SER A 57 29.49 -15.70 -25.28
N ASP A 58 29.32 -16.42 -24.18
CA ASP A 58 30.25 -17.46 -23.73
C ASP A 58 30.31 -18.66 -24.70
N LEU A 59 29.19 -19.01 -25.32
CA LEU A 59 29.10 -20.04 -26.35
C LEU A 59 29.75 -19.62 -27.68
N GLU A 60 29.67 -18.34 -28.02
CA GLU A 60 30.24 -17.76 -29.25
C GLU A 60 31.75 -17.50 -29.13
N SER A 61 32.23 -17.01 -28.00
CA SER A 61 33.61 -16.64 -27.78
C SER A 61 34.58 -17.81 -27.56
N GLY A 62 34.05 -19.06 -27.50
CA GLY A 62 34.89 -20.24 -27.28
C GLY A 62 35.43 -20.34 -25.83
N GLY A 63 34.78 -19.69 -24.86
CA GLY A 63 35.12 -19.80 -23.45
C GLY A 63 35.01 -21.25 -22.94
N ALA A 64 35.27 -21.49 -21.65
CA ALA A 64 35.32 -22.82 -21.04
C ALA A 64 34.09 -23.65 -21.34
N LEU A 65 32.88 -23.06 -21.35
CA LEU A 65 31.61 -23.70 -21.74
C LEU A 65 31.57 -24.06 -23.24
N GLY A 66 32.05 -23.17 -24.11
CA GLY A 66 32.12 -23.41 -25.56
C GLY A 66 33.06 -24.58 -25.94
N LEU A 67 34.17 -24.72 -25.21
CA LEU A 67 35.12 -25.86 -25.41
C LEU A 67 34.48 -27.18 -24.94
N LEU A 68 33.80 -27.23 -23.79
CA LEU A 68 33.15 -28.43 -23.27
C LEU A 68 32.09 -28.96 -24.26
N TYR A 69 31.26 -28.11 -24.82
CA TYR A 69 30.22 -28.47 -25.77
C TYR A 69 30.79 -28.85 -27.17
N THR A 70 31.96 -28.30 -27.52
CA THR A 70 32.64 -28.69 -28.76
C THR A 70 33.14 -30.13 -28.69
N ILE A 71 33.65 -30.56 -27.52
CA ILE A 71 34.08 -31.91 -27.25
C ILE A 71 32.92 -32.91 -27.21
N ALA A 72 31.76 -32.49 -26.65
CA ALA A 72 30.57 -33.29 -26.52
C ALA A 72 29.70 -33.37 -27.80
N GLY A 73 30.05 -32.67 -28.88
CA GLY A 73 29.34 -32.72 -30.17
C GLY A 73 27.97 -32.03 -30.24
N GLY A 74 27.58 -31.26 -29.16
CA GLY A 74 26.26 -30.61 -29.03
C GLY A 74 26.24 -29.10 -29.18
N LYS A 75 27.35 -28.46 -29.58
CA LYS A 75 27.49 -26.99 -29.56
C LYS A 75 26.44 -26.24 -30.41
N ALA A 76 26.10 -26.75 -31.58
CA ALA A 76 25.13 -26.11 -32.47
C ALA A 76 23.71 -26.08 -31.88
N ALA A 77 23.24 -27.20 -31.35
CA ALA A 77 21.92 -27.34 -30.72
C ALA A 77 21.82 -26.48 -29.45
N ARG A 78 22.88 -26.43 -28.63
CA ARG A 78 22.91 -25.57 -27.42
C ARG A 78 22.92 -24.10 -27.76
N ARG A 79 23.65 -23.68 -28.80
CA ARG A 79 23.67 -22.29 -29.29
C ARG A 79 22.27 -21.86 -29.78
N GLU A 80 21.59 -22.71 -30.53
CA GLU A 80 20.23 -22.44 -31.00
C GLU A 80 19.24 -22.29 -29.83
N ALA A 81 19.32 -23.18 -28.82
CA ALA A 81 18.53 -23.09 -27.61
C ALA A 81 18.81 -21.76 -26.86
N ALA A 82 20.08 -21.42 -26.61
CA ALA A 82 20.47 -20.20 -25.94
C ALA A 82 20.01 -18.91 -26.69
N GLN A 83 20.06 -18.93 -28.02
CA GLN A 83 19.53 -17.83 -28.83
C GLN A 83 18.01 -17.69 -28.73
N LYS A 84 17.28 -18.81 -28.67
CA LYS A 84 15.85 -18.83 -28.44
C LYS A 84 15.50 -18.29 -27.03
N ASP A 85 16.23 -18.71 -26.02
CA ASP A 85 16.05 -18.24 -24.63
C ASP A 85 16.36 -16.75 -24.50
N LEU A 86 17.39 -16.25 -25.16
CA LEU A 86 17.70 -14.83 -25.23
C LEU A 86 16.59 -14.01 -25.89
N LYS A 87 16.01 -14.54 -26.99
CA LYS A 87 14.89 -13.87 -27.67
C LYS A 87 13.66 -13.81 -26.77
N ALA A 88 13.36 -14.89 -26.05
CA ALA A 88 12.26 -14.92 -25.08
C ALA A 88 12.50 -13.97 -23.90
N ALA A 89 13.72 -13.93 -23.35
CA ALA A 89 14.09 -13.04 -22.25
C ALA A 89 14.03 -11.55 -22.66
N LYS A 90 14.43 -11.21 -23.88
CA LYS A 90 14.26 -9.85 -24.43
C LYS A 90 12.79 -9.46 -24.53
N ALA A 91 11.95 -10.31 -25.11
CA ALA A 91 10.52 -10.06 -25.22
C ALA A 91 9.85 -9.89 -23.84
N ALA A 92 10.21 -10.72 -22.85
CA ALA A 92 9.72 -10.61 -21.49
C ALA A 92 10.14 -9.29 -20.82
N TYR A 93 11.38 -8.86 -21.03
CA TYR A 93 11.88 -7.59 -20.52
C TYR A 93 11.17 -6.39 -21.14
N ASP A 94 10.99 -6.39 -22.45
CA ASP A 94 10.30 -5.31 -23.18
C ASP A 94 8.83 -5.21 -22.72
N GLN A 95 8.15 -6.35 -22.55
CA GLN A 95 6.79 -6.39 -22.02
C GLN A 95 6.70 -5.84 -20.60
N ALA A 96 7.59 -6.28 -19.70
CA ALA A 96 7.61 -5.80 -18.32
C ALA A 96 7.86 -4.29 -18.23
N ASN A 97 8.76 -3.74 -19.05
CA ASN A 97 8.98 -2.30 -19.11
C ASN A 97 7.78 -1.52 -19.66
N TRP A 98 7.08 -2.09 -20.65
CA TRP A 98 5.87 -1.45 -21.19
C TRP A 98 4.76 -1.39 -20.13
N GLU A 99 4.55 -2.47 -19.38
CA GLU A 99 3.58 -2.53 -18.27
C GLU A 99 3.95 -1.55 -17.15
N LEU A 100 5.22 -1.50 -16.77
CA LEU A 100 5.73 -0.55 -15.76
C LEU A 100 5.52 0.90 -16.21
N ALA A 101 5.81 1.23 -17.47
CA ALA A 101 5.59 2.58 -18.00
C ALA A 101 4.11 2.96 -17.98
N GLY A 102 3.21 2.03 -18.30
CA GLY A 102 1.77 2.23 -18.21
C GLY A 102 1.29 2.51 -16.78
N ALA A 103 1.79 1.72 -15.80
CA ALA A 103 1.46 1.92 -14.40
C ALA A 103 2.00 3.27 -13.87
N GLN A 104 3.21 3.66 -14.25
CA GLN A 104 3.80 4.97 -13.90
C GLN A 104 3.02 6.14 -14.51
N ALA A 105 2.55 6.02 -15.74
CA ALA A 105 1.71 7.03 -16.38
C ALA A 105 0.38 7.21 -15.64
N SER A 106 -0.28 6.11 -15.26
CA SER A 106 -1.50 6.13 -14.45
C SER A 106 -1.27 6.77 -13.09
N LEU A 107 -0.17 6.44 -12.43
CA LEU A 107 0.25 7.00 -11.15
C LEU A 107 0.45 8.52 -11.24
N HIS A 108 1.09 8.99 -12.28
CA HIS A 108 1.31 10.41 -12.52
C HIS A 108 -0.01 11.15 -12.82
N HIS A 109 -0.91 10.52 -13.57
CA HIS A 109 -2.24 11.08 -13.83
C HIS A 109 -3.06 11.25 -12.55
N THR A 110 -3.14 10.20 -11.71
CA THR A 110 -3.85 10.25 -10.42
C THR A 110 -3.24 11.30 -9.47
N LYS A 111 -1.91 11.44 -9.42
CA LYS A 111 -1.24 12.51 -8.64
C LYS A 111 -1.68 13.90 -9.09
N ARG A 112 -1.71 14.18 -10.39
CA ARG A 112 -2.19 15.47 -10.91
C ARG A 112 -3.65 15.74 -10.56
N GLN A 113 -4.50 14.72 -10.60
CA GLN A 113 -5.90 14.89 -10.18
C GLN A 113 -6.00 15.25 -8.69
N LEU A 114 -5.16 14.66 -7.83
CA LEU A 114 -5.10 15.00 -6.41
C LEU A 114 -4.56 16.42 -6.16
N GLU A 115 -3.57 16.86 -6.93
CA GLU A 115 -3.05 18.24 -6.86
C GLU A 115 -4.14 19.27 -7.16
N ASN A 116 -5.02 19.00 -8.13
CA ASN A 116 -6.16 19.86 -8.44
C ASN A 116 -7.19 19.94 -7.30
N LEU A 117 -7.14 19.01 -6.36
CA LEU A 117 -8.01 18.95 -5.20
C LEU A 117 -7.29 19.31 -3.88
N ALA A 118 -6.10 19.90 -3.95
CA ALA A 118 -5.29 20.22 -2.77
C ALA A 118 -6.00 21.21 -1.83
N GLY A 119 -6.67 22.25 -2.37
CA GLY A 119 -7.39 23.24 -1.57
C GLY A 119 -8.57 22.70 -0.76
N LEU A 120 -9.02 21.49 -1.02
CA LEU A 120 -10.12 20.87 -0.25
C LEU A 120 -9.76 20.58 1.20
N ASP A 121 -8.48 20.40 1.53
CA ASP A 121 -8.05 20.11 2.90
C ASP A 121 -8.35 21.26 3.87
N GLU A 122 -8.45 22.48 3.35
CA GLU A 122 -8.79 23.67 4.12
C GLU A 122 -10.27 24.07 3.93
N THR A 123 -10.76 24.01 2.68
CA THR A 123 -12.08 24.55 2.33
C THR A 123 -13.22 23.65 2.81
N PHE A 124 -13.07 22.32 2.72
CA PHE A 124 -14.13 21.40 3.15
C PHE A 124 -14.33 21.39 4.68
N PRO A 125 -13.29 21.26 5.52
CA PRO A 125 -13.45 21.39 6.97
C PRO A 125 -14.06 22.73 7.41
N ALA A 126 -13.67 23.84 6.77
CA ALA A 126 -14.23 25.15 7.06
C ALA A 126 -15.72 25.21 6.70
N ALA A 127 -16.13 24.70 5.54
CA ALA A 127 -17.52 24.63 5.13
C ALA A 127 -18.34 23.71 6.04
N ARG A 128 -17.77 22.58 6.48
CA ARG A 128 -18.36 21.64 7.44
C ARG A 128 -18.64 22.31 8.78
N GLU A 129 -17.67 23.05 9.32
CA GLU A 129 -17.83 23.76 10.57
C GLU A 129 -18.83 24.92 10.47
N ALA A 130 -18.85 25.66 9.36
CA ALA A 130 -19.84 26.70 9.11
C ALA A 130 -21.27 26.11 9.08
N ARG A 131 -21.45 24.98 8.39
CA ARG A 131 -22.73 24.28 8.31
C ARG A 131 -23.15 23.73 9.67
N ARG A 132 -22.22 23.16 10.44
CA ARG A 132 -22.42 22.69 11.81
C ARG A 132 -22.94 23.79 12.74
N LYS A 133 -22.34 24.98 12.69
CA LYS A 133 -22.77 26.15 13.45
C LYS A 133 -24.18 26.60 13.05
N ALA A 134 -24.46 26.62 11.75
CA ALA A 134 -25.78 26.98 11.25
C ALA A 134 -26.87 26.01 11.73
N LEU A 135 -26.63 24.69 11.71
CA LEU A 135 -27.56 23.68 12.22
C LEU A 135 -27.80 23.82 13.72
N LYS A 136 -26.74 24.02 14.52
CA LYS A 136 -26.87 24.23 15.97
C LYS A 136 -27.67 25.49 16.28
N ALA A 137 -27.44 26.60 15.55
CA ALA A 137 -28.16 27.86 15.71
C ALA A 137 -29.66 27.72 15.31
N ALA A 138 -29.98 26.88 14.34
CA ALA A 138 -31.36 26.65 13.89
C ALA A 138 -32.21 25.87 14.91
N ASN A 139 -31.59 25.23 15.91
CA ASN A 139 -32.25 24.46 16.98
C ASN A 139 -33.29 23.45 16.48
N LEU A 140 -33.01 22.79 15.35
CA LEU A 140 -33.86 21.79 14.74
C LEU A 140 -33.73 20.44 15.45
N PRO A 141 -34.72 19.53 15.34
CA PRO A 141 -34.64 18.18 15.90
C PRO A 141 -33.38 17.43 15.45
N GLN A 142 -32.97 17.63 14.18
CA GLN A 142 -31.75 17.05 13.61
C GLN A 142 -30.47 17.59 14.30
N SER A 143 -30.47 18.86 14.75
CA SER A 143 -29.32 19.44 15.44
C SER A 143 -29.03 18.77 16.78
N ARG A 144 -30.01 18.06 17.38
CA ARG A 144 -29.83 17.31 18.63
C ARG A 144 -29.05 16.00 18.43
N GLN A 145 -29.07 15.44 17.23
CA GLN A 145 -28.32 14.24 16.89
C GLN A 145 -26.83 14.54 16.66
N LEU A 146 -26.52 15.76 16.26
CA LEU A 146 -25.17 16.17 15.93
C LEU A 146 -24.17 16.02 17.10
N PRO A 147 -24.45 16.45 18.35
CA PRO A 147 -23.56 16.26 19.49
C PRO A 147 -23.31 14.79 19.81
N LEU A 148 -24.33 13.94 19.65
CA LEU A 148 -24.20 12.49 19.88
C LEU A 148 -23.28 11.84 18.85
N LEU A 149 -23.44 12.18 17.56
CA LEU A 149 -22.56 11.70 16.49
C LEU A 149 -21.12 12.20 16.68
N GLU A 150 -20.95 13.45 17.15
CA GLU A 150 -19.65 14.02 17.49
C GLU A 150 -18.96 13.22 18.60
N GLU A 151 -19.67 12.93 19.69
CA GLU A 151 -19.11 12.16 20.80
C GLU A 151 -18.72 10.74 20.39
N ILE A 152 -19.56 10.06 19.56
CA ILE A 152 -19.25 8.73 19.05
C ILE A 152 -18.03 8.80 18.12
N LEU A 153 -17.97 9.78 17.23
CA LEU A 153 -16.85 9.96 16.30
C LEU A 153 -15.52 10.24 17.03
N ASP A 154 -15.54 11.05 18.09
CA ASP A 154 -14.37 11.32 18.91
C ASP A 154 -13.87 10.04 19.60
N ARG A 155 -14.78 9.20 20.11
CA ARG A 155 -14.44 7.90 20.71
C ARG A 155 -13.85 6.94 19.70
N GLU A 156 -14.47 6.82 18.51
CA GLU A 156 -13.96 5.98 17.43
C GLU A 156 -12.60 6.45 16.92
N THR A 157 -12.40 7.76 16.84
CA THR A 157 -11.09 8.34 16.45
C THR A 157 -10.01 8.00 17.47
N ALA A 158 -10.33 8.09 18.76
CA ALA A 158 -9.41 7.72 19.85
C ALA A 158 -9.10 6.21 19.81
N LEU A 159 -10.08 5.37 19.52
CA LEU A 159 -9.90 3.93 19.37
C LEU A 159 -8.98 3.59 18.18
N VAL A 160 -9.22 4.19 17.02
CA VAL A 160 -8.36 4.00 15.82
C VAL A 160 -6.92 4.39 16.15
N GLN A 161 -6.70 5.52 16.84
CA GLN A 161 -5.37 5.96 17.23
C GLN A 161 -4.71 4.97 18.20
N ALA A 162 -5.43 4.50 19.21
CA ALA A 162 -4.90 3.52 20.18
C ALA A 162 -4.50 2.20 19.50
N ILE A 163 -5.30 1.71 18.54
CA ILE A 163 -4.97 0.50 17.77
C ILE A 163 -3.75 0.76 16.87
N ALA A 164 -3.65 1.91 16.22
CA ALA A 164 -2.50 2.27 15.39
C ALA A 164 -1.21 2.33 16.22
N ASP A 165 -1.25 2.93 17.41
CA ASP A 165 -0.12 2.99 18.34
C ASP A 165 0.30 1.59 18.79
N LEU A 166 -0.67 0.70 19.07
CA LEU A 166 -0.41 -0.69 19.43
C LEU A 166 0.24 -1.47 18.27
N CYS A 167 -0.25 -1.28 17.03
CA CYS A 167 0.37 -1.85 15.83
C CYS A 167 1.84 -1.41 15.68
N ALA A 168 2.11 -0.12 15.87
CA ALA A 168 3.48 0.42 15.79
C ALA A 168 4.39 -0.19 16.87
N GLN A 169 3.91 -0.35 18.11
CA GLN A 169 4.65 -1.00 19.19
C GLN A 169 4.93 -2.47 18.89
N CYS A 170 3.93 -3.22 18.40
CA CYS A 170 4.11 -4.62 18.00
C CYS A 170 5.15 -4.76 16.87
N HIS A 171 5.12 -3.87 15.88
CA HIS A 171 6.12 -3.87 14.81
C HIS A 171 7.55 -3.64 15.35
N THR A 172 7.73 -2.69 16.26
CA THR A 172 9.04 -2.41 16.89
C THR A 172 9.54 -3.62 17.67
N VAL A 173 8.67 -4.32 18.41
CA VAL A 173 9.01 -5.54 19.15
C VAL A 173 9.40 -6.65 18.19
N LEU A 174 8.67 -6.83 17.09
CA LEU A 174 8.97 -7.82 16.05
C LEU A 174 10.35 -7.58 15.42
N GLU A 175 10.65 -6.34 15.02
CA GLU A 175 11.95 -5.98 14.46
C GLU A 175 13.09 -6.26 15.46
N SER A 176 12.88 -5.92 16.73
CA SER A 176 13.85 -6.16 17.81
C SER A 176 14.09 -7.66 18.01
N ALA A 177 13.03 -8.48 17.99
CA ALA A 177 13.13 -9.93 18.11
C ALA A 177 13.85 -10.56 16.91
N GLN A 178 13.54 -10.13 15.68
CA GLN A 178 14.22 -10.59 14.47
C GLN A 178 15.71 -10.21 14.47
N ASN A 179 16.05 -9.01 14.93
CA ASN A 179 17.43 -8.59 15.05
C ASN A 179 18.20 -9.39 16.10
N ALA A 180 17.59 -9.68 17.25
CA ALA A 180 18.16 -10.54 18.28
C ALA A 180 18.39 -11.97 17.76
N LEU A 181 17.46 -12.52 16.97
CA LEU A 181 17.59 -13.81 16.32
C LEU A 181 18.79 -13.84 15.36
N ARG A 182 18.90 -12.84 14.46
CA ARG A 182 20.03 -12.74 13.52
C ARG A 182 21.39 -12.63 14.23
N LEU A 183 21.44 -11.94 15.37
CA LEU A 183 22.65 -11.85 16.19
C LEU A 183 22.96 -13.20 16.87
N ALA A 184 21.97 -13.91 17.36
CA ALA A 184 22.10 -15.25 17.94
C ALA A 184 22.61 -16.23 16.87
N GLU A 185 22.05 -16.26 15.67
CA GLU A 185 22.49 -17.08 14.54
C GLU A 185 23.95 -16.81 14.17
N LYS A 186 24.37 -15.54 14.11
CA LYS A 186 25.76 -15.17 13.86
C LYS A 186 26.73 -15.60 14.96
N SER A 187 26.30 -15.59 16.22
CA SER A 187 27.13 -16.01 17.37
C SER A 187 27.21 -17.54 17.50
N GLN A 188 26.21 -18.26 17.00
CA GLN A 188 26.13 -19.73 17.05
C GLN A 188 26.97 -20.45 16.00
N MET A 189 27.49 -19.80 14.98
CA MET A 189 28.48 -20.41 14.08
C MET A 189 29.72 -20.95 14.84
N ILE A 190 29.74 -20.87 16.17
CA ILE A 190 30.90 -21.21 17.00
C ILE A 190 30.68 -22.39 17.97
N ARG A 191 29.45 -22.80 18.35
CA ARG A 191 29.25 -23.88 19.35
C ARG A 191 27.91 -24.64 19.29
N ASP A 192 28.00 -25.98 19.26
CA ASP A 192 27.02 -27.04 19.53
C ASP A 192 25.68 -27.09 18.76
N PHE A 193 25.58 -28.12 17.92
CA PHE A 193 24.46 -28.37 16.99
C PHE A 193 23.11 -28.75 17.65
N SER A 194 23.06 -29.29 18.86
CA SER A 194 21.80 -29.80 19.43
C SER A 194 20.94 -28.77 20.14
N THR A 195 21.53 -27.69 20.66
CA THR A 195 20.80 -26.57 21.29
C THR A 195 20.33 -25.57 20.23
N VAL A 196 20.95 -25.56 19.06
CA VAL A 196 20.65 -24.68 17.92
C VAL A 196 19.26 -24.96 17.38
N ASP A 197 18.93 -26.24 17.12
CA ASP A 197 17.66 -26.63 16.51
C ASP A 197 16.45 -26.29 17.41
N LEU A 198 16.58 -26.42 18.73
CA LEU A 198 15.53 -26.06 19.67
C LEU A 198 15.31 -24.55 19.77
N LEU A 199 16.40 -23.77 19.78
CA LEU A 199 16.31 -22.30 19.79
C LEU A 199 15.78 -21.77 18.46
N GLN A 200 16.17 -22.37 17.35
CA GLN A 200 15.68 -22.01 16.02
C GLN A 200 14.19 -22.32 15.87
N SER A 201 13.73 -23.49 16.33
CA SER A 201 12.31 -23.86 16.33
C SER A 201 11.47 -22.93 17.23
N ALA A 202 11.96 -22.57 18.42
CA ALA A 202 11.28 -21.64 19.32
C ALA A 202 11.22 -20.23 18.73
N ALA A 203 12.28 -19.80 18.06
CA ALA A 203 12.35 -18.51 17.39
C ALA A 203 11.39 -18.44 16.20
N ASP A 204 11.35 -19.46 15.36
CA ASP A 204 10.42 -19.56 14.21
C ASP A 204 8.95 -19.54 14.69
N GLN A 205 8.63 -20.25 15.77
CA GLN A 205 7.31 -20.21 16.39
C GLN A 205 6.98 -18.81 16.92
N THR A 206 7.93 -18.13 17.55
CA THR A 206 7.74 -16.76 18.06
C THR A 206 7.48 -15.80 16.90
N VAL A 207 8.23 -15.89 15.82
CA VAL A 207 8.03 -15.06 14.61
C VAL A 207 6.65 -15.34 13.99
N GLN A 208 6.23 -16.59 13.89
CA GLN A 208 4.91 -16.95 13.37
C GLN A 208 3.77 -16.41 14.25
N HIS A 209 3.87 -16.52 15.56
CA HIS A 209 2.87 -15.95 16.47
C HIS A 209 2.79 -14.43 16.38
N GLN A 210 3.94 -13.76 16.28
CA GLN A 210 3.99 -12.31 16.11
C GLN A 210 3.40 -11.86 14.78
N GLN A 211 3.68 -12.56 13.67
CA GLN A 211 3.06 -12.29 12.38
C GLN A 211 1.54 -12.45 12.42
N HIS A 212 1.03 -13.44 13.14
CA HIS A 212 -0.41 -13.64 13.35
C HIS A 212 -1.04 -12.49 14.16
N LEU A 213 -0.36 -12.02 15.21
CA LEU A 213 -0.81 -10.86 16.00
C LEU A 213 -0.81 -9.59 15.18
N GLU A 214 0.24 -9.34 14.41
CA GLU A 214 0.34 -8.15 13.53
C GLU A 214 -0.77 -8.15 12.46
N ALA A 215 -1.04 -9.30 11.84
CA ALA A 215 -2.15 -9.45 10.90
C ALA A 215 -3.51 -9.21 11.56
N GLY A 216 -3.72 -9.74 12.78
CA GLY A 216 -4.94 -9.53 13.55
C GLY A 216 -5.15 -8.06 13.94
N LEU A 217 -4.11 -7.38 14.41
CA LEU A 217 -4.16 -5.96 14.76
C LEU A 217 -4.40 -5.08 13.52
N SER A 218 -3.76 -5.40 12.40
CA SER A 218 -3.98 -4.69 11.12
C SER A 218 -5.43 -4.83 10.63
N ALA A 219 -6.03 -6.01 10.80
CA ALA A 219 -7.44 -6.24 10.46
C ALA A 219 -8.37 -5.45 11.39
N LEU A 220 -8.10 -5.40 12.70
CA LEU A 220 -8.86 -4.60 13.65
C LEU A 220 -8.74 -3.10 13.36
N LEU A 221 -7.55 -2.62 13.02
CA LEU A 221 -7.35 -1.23 12.62
C LEU A 221 -8.19 -0.87 11.39
N ALA A 222 -8.15 -1.72 10.36
CA ALA A 222 -8.94 -1.50 9.15
C ALA A 222 -10.45 -1.48 9.44
N GLN A 223 -10.94 -2.35 10.34
CA GLN A 223 -12.33 -2.38 10.74
C GLN A 223 -12.74 -1.13 11.55
N ALA A 224 -11.90 -0.68 12.47
CA ALA A 224 -12.14 0.54 13.25
C ALA A 224 -12.12 1.79 12.36
N GLU A 225 -11.19 1.88 11.40
CA GLU A 225 -11.17 2.96 10.41
C GLU A 225 -12.41 2.97 9.53
N GLU A 226 -12.91 1.81 9.11
CA GLU A 226 -14.16 1.71 8.36
C GLU A 226 -15.35 2.18 9.19
N GLY A 227 -15.43 1.81 10.46
CA GLY A 227 -16.43 2.29 11.41
C GLY A 227 -16.43 3.82 11.54
N ARG A 228 -15.26 4.40 11.74
CA ARG A 228 -15.05 5.86 11.80
C ARG A 228 -15.49 6.56 10.52
N LEU A 229 -15.14 6.02 9.35
CA LEU A 229 -15.53 6.59 8.05
C LEU A 229 -17.05 6.59 7.86
N ARG A 230 -17.75 5.51 8.26
CA ARG A 230 -19.23 5.45 8.21
C ARG A 230 -19.87 6.49 9.11
N LEU A 231 -19.31 6.78 10.28
CA LEU A 231 -19.80 7.82 11.17
C LEU A 231 -19.55 9.24 10.61
N GLU A 232 -18.40 9.47 9.98
CA GLU A 232 -18.14 10.72 9.25
C GLU A 232 -19.16 10.94 8.12
N GLU A 233 -19.45 9.88 7.34
CA GLU A 233 -20.46 9.93 6.27
C GLU A 233 -21.84 10.23 6.83
N ALA A 234 -22.25 9.58 7.93
CA ALA A 234 -23.53 9.85 8.59
C ALA A 234 -23.61 11.29 9.10
N GLN A 235 -22.51 11.85 9.61
CA GLN A 235 -22.45 13.25 10.01
C GLN A 235 -22.58 14.19 8.80
N ASP A 236 -21.90 13.89 7.70
CA ASP A 236 -21.99 14.68 6.47
C ASP A 236 -23.36 14.56 5.81
N ASP A 237 -24.05 13.41 5.93
CA ASP A 237 -25.45 13.25 5.51
C ASP A 237 -26.37 14.15 6.30
N LEU A 238 -26.21 14.21 7.61
CA LEU A 238 -26.99 15.11 8.48
C LEU A 238 -26.74 16.58 8.12
N LEU A 239 -25.49 16.96 7.90
CA LEU A 239 -25.10 18.32 7.49
C LEU A 239 -25.62 18.70 6.10
N SER A 240 -25.89 17.70 5.23
CA SER A 240 -26.38 17.89 3.86
C SER A 240 -27.91 18.00 3.77
N GLN A 241 -28.64 17.84 4.88
CA GLN A 241 -30.11 17.95 4.89
C GLN A 241 -30.55 19.40 4.70
N ASP A 242 -31.67 19.58 4.00
CA ASP A 242 -32.31 20.88 3.85
C ASP A 242 -32.85 21.34 5.22
N LEU A 243 -32.58 22.58 5.58
CA LEU A 243 -33.22 23.19 6.72
C LEU A 243 -34.65 23.56 6.34
N PRO A 244 -35.70 23.15 7.08
CA PRO A 244 -37.05 23.62 6.84
C PRO A 244 -37.05 25.14 6.97
N LEU A 245 -37.66 25.81 5.99
CA LEU A 245 -37.88 27.26 5.93
C LEU A 245 -38.82 27.73 7.03
#